data_ce9a40e9f64738fcd1910baef65d30f0
#
_entry.id   ce9a40e9f64738fcd1910baef65d30f0
#
_cell.length_a   1.000
_cell.length_b   1.000
_cell.length_c   1.000
_cell.angle_alpha   90.00
_cell.angle_beta   90.00
_cell.angle_gamma   90.00
#
_symmetry.space_group_name_H-M   'P 1'
#
loop_
_entity.id
_entity.type
_entity.pdbx_description
1 polymer ?
#
loop_
_entity_poly.entity_id
_entity_poly.type
_entity_poly.pdbx_seq_one_letter_code
_entity_poly.pdbx_strand_id
1 'polypeptide(L)'
;GLAAAMNVVDLPVHAKPRIAILSTGNELVAPGGTPGQSQIIGSNGPALAAFITDNGGEAIDLGIAPDDPKTLGSMAEKAKGCDFFVTTGGVSVGDHDIIQEVLKQAGLEVNFWGVAMRPGKPLLFGHIGPMPFLGFPGNPVSTMVCAVIFLKPAMAVLCGTDKVANPV
;
A
#
# COMPACT_ATOMS: atom_id res chain seq x y z
N GLY A 1 15.83 23.85 17.70
CA GLY A 1 16.81 24.83 18.19
C GLY A 1 16.68 26.16 17.43
N LEU A 2 16.90 26.19 16.09
CA LEU A 2 16.90 27.43 15.29
C LEU A 2 15.56 28.18 15.35
N ALA A 3 14.43 27.49 15.15
CA ALA A 3 13.10 28.11 15.21
C ALA A 3 12.85 28.77 16.57
N ALA A 4 13.21 28.09 17.67
CA ALA A 4 13.10 28.66 19.02
C ALA A 4 13.99 29.90 19.21
N ALA A 5 15.24 29.90 18.70
CA ALA A 5 16.13 31.04 18.74
C ALA A 5 15.60 32.26 17.96
N MET A 6 14.79 32.02 16.93
CA MET A 6 14.09 33.03 16.13
C MET A 6 12.72 33.42 16.73
N ASN A 7 12.37 32.94 17.91
CA ASN A 7 11.06 33.12 18.56
C ASN A 7 9.88 32.62 17.69
N VAL A 8 10.10 31.57 16.88
CA VAL A 8 9.06 30.93 16.07
C VAL A 8 8.56 29.72 16.86
N VAL A 9 7.35 29.81 17.41
CA VAL A 9 6.72 28.76 18.24
C VAL A 9 5.89 27.77 17.43
N ASP A 10 5.32 28.22 16.31
CA ASP A 10 4.52 27.40 15.40
C ASP A 10 5.17 27.35 14.03
N LEU A 11 5.36 26.14 13.51
CA LEU A 11 5.90 25.90 12.17
C LEU A 11 4.80 25.25 11.30
N PRO A 12 4.47 25.84 10.13
CA PRO A 12 3.60 25.18 9.17
C PRO A 12 4.33 23.95 8.61
N VAL A 13 3.70 22.79 8.72
CA VAL A 13 4.24 21.51 8.24
C VAL A 13 3.18 20.75 7.45
N HIS A 14 3.60 19.90 6.53
CA HIS A 14 2.70 18.94 5.91
C HIS A 14 2.23 17.89 6.94
N ALA A 15 0.95 17.53 6.89
CA ALA A 15 0.45 16.41 7.69
C ALA A 15 1.12 15.10 7.23
N LYS A 16 1.25 14.14 8.13
CA LYS A 16 1.71 12.80 7.77
C LYS A 16 0.65 12.15 6.88
N PRO A 17 1.00 11.67 5.67
CA PRO A 17 0.05 10.99 4.81
C PRO A 17 -0.39 9.67 5.46
N ARG A 18 -1.70 9.43 5.47
CA ARG A 18 -2.34 8.22 5.97
C ARG A 18 -2.43 7.21 4.84
N ILE A 19 -1.76 6.07 5.00
CA ILE A 19 -1.64 5.06 3.95
C ILE A 19 -2.28 3.77 4.42
N ALA A 20 -3.40 3.39 3.81
CA ALA A 20 -4.08 2.13 4.09
C ALA A 20 -3.33 0.97 3.46
N ILE A 21 -3.21 -0.14 4.18
CA ILE A 21 -2.60 -1.40 3.73
C ILE A 21 -3.62 -2.51 3.88
N LEU A 22 -3.86 -3.28 2.82
CA LEU A 22 -4.69 -4.48 2.85
C LEU A 22 -3.92 -5.64 2.25
N SER A 23 -3.66 -6.68 3.05
CA SER A 23 -3.13 -7.94 2.55
C SER A 23 -4.27 -8.84 2.08
N THR A 24 -4.05 -9.64 1.03
CA THR A 24 -5.08 -10.54 0.52
C THR A 24 -4.52 -11.92 0.21
N GLY A 25 -5.31 -12.94 0.48
CA GLY A 25 -5.01 -14.35 0.21
C GLY A 25 -5.49 -15.27 1.31
N ASN A 26 -6.15 -16.36 0.93
CA ASN A 26 -6.63 -17.40 1.85
C ASN A 26 -5.49 -18.18 2.50
N GLU A 27 -4.28 -18.10 1.90
CA GLU A 27 -3.07 -18.72 2.44
C GLU A 27 -2.46 -17.93 3.61
N LEU A 28 -2.90 -16.69 3.83
CA LEU A 28 -2.28 -15.80 4.82
C LEU A 28 -2.91 -15.94 6.21
N VAL A 29 -2.05 -16.00 7.22
CA VAL A 29 -2.41 -15.92 8.63
C VAL A 29 -1.69 -14.74 9.27
N ALA A 30 -2.37 -14.00 10.12
CA ALA A 30 -1.76 -12.87 10.82
C ALA A 30 -0.59 -13.33 11.72
N PRO A 31 0.45 -12.51 11.90
CA PRO A 31 1.53 -12.78 12.85
C PRO A 31 0.98 -13.07 14.25
N GLY A 32 1.54 -14.11 14.89
CA GLY A 32 1.05 -14.65 16.17
C GLY A 32 -0.03 -15.73 16.04
N GLY A 33 -0.62 -15.91 14.85
CA GLY A 33 -1.52 -17.03 14.58
C GLY A 33 -0.78 -18.33 14.27
N THR A 34 -1.51 -19.43 14.24
CA THR A 34 -0.96 -20.77 13.91
C THR A 34 -1.38 -21.13 12.48
N PRO A 35 -0.44 -21.18 11.51
CA PRO A 35 -0.79 -21.53 10.13
C PRO A 35 -1.17 -23.00 9.99
N GLY A 36 -2.19 -23.28 9.19
CA GLY A 36 -2.55 -24.64 8.77
C GLY A 36 -1.59 -25.17 7.69
N GLN A 37 -1.88 -26.38 7.19
CA GLN A 37 -0.98 -27.11 6.27
C GLN A 37 -0.66 -26.36 4.96
N SER A 38 -1.58 -25.51 4.46
CA SER A 38 -1.43 -24.73 3.22
C SER A 38 -1.37 -23.22 3.47
N GLN A 39 -1.08 -22.82 4.71
CA GLN A 39 -1.04 -21.42 5.10
C GLN A 39 0.37 -20.96 5.47
N ILE A 40 0.61 -19.67 5.35
CA ILE A 40 1.86 -19.00 5.74
C ILE A 40 1.56 -17.76 6.58
N ILE A 41 2.53 -17.32 7.36
CA ILE A 41 2.40 -16.05 8.09
C ILE A 41 2.55 -14.88 7.11
N GLY A 42 1.56 -13.99 7.10
CA GLY A 42 1.55 -12.77 6.31
C GLY A 42 2.57 -11.76 6.81
N SER A 43 3.66 -11.56 6.08
CA SER A 43 4.75 -10.64 6.46
C SER A 43 4.70 -9.29 5.76
N ASN A 44 4.00 -9.18 4.63
CA ASN A 44 3.99 -7.98 3.80
C ASN A 44 3.34 -6.78 4.50
N GLY A 45 2.20 -6.98 5.17
CA GLY A 45 1.51 -5.92 5.91
C GLY A 45 2.40 -5.26 6.96
N PRO A 46 2.96 -6.01 7.91
CA PRO A 46 3.90 -5.47 8.90
C PRO A 46 5.14 -4.81 8.29
N ALA A 47 5.72 -5.39 7.23
CA ALA A 47 6.88 -4.82 6.56
C ALA A 47 6.55 -3.47 5.88
N LEU A 48 5.41 -3.39 5.20
CA LEU A 48 4.93 -2.15 4.59
C LEU A 48 4.58 -1.10 5.67
N ALA A 49 3.97 -1.50 6.78
CA ALA A 49 3.65 -0.58 7.87
C ALA A 49 4.92 0.06 8.47
N ALA A 50 5.96 -0.75 8.72
CA ALA A 50 7.26 -0.25 9.16
C ALA A 50 7.89 0.68 8.11
N PHE A 51 7.88 0.27 6.83
CA PHE A 51 8.42 1.06 5.73
C PHE A 51 7.73 2.42 5.60
N ILE A 52 6.39 2.47 5.68
CA ILE A 52 5.59 3.70 5.61
C ILE A 52 5.96 4.61 6.78
N THR A 53 6.05 4.08 7.99
CA THR A 53 6.39 4.84 9.20
C THR A 53 7.79 5.43 9.10
N ASP A 54 8.77 4.67 8.65
CA ASP A 54 10.16 5.10 8.47
C ASP A 54 10.31 6.20 7.38
N ASN A 55 9.38 6.24 6.43
CA ASN A 55 9.36 7.24 5.36
C ASN A 55 8.39 8.40 5.64
N GLY A 56 7.97 8.61 6.88
CA GLY A 56 7.23 9.78 7.34
C GLY A 56 5.72 9.71 7.23
N GLY A 57 5.14 8.55 6.85
CA GLY A 57 3.70 8.33 6.79
C GLY A 57 3.11 7.75 8.08
N GLU A 58 1.79 7.64 8.09
CA GLU A 58 0.99 6.91 9.07
C GLU A 58 0.41 5.66 8.39
N ALA A 59 0.82 4.48 8.83
CA ALA A 59 0.33 3.22 8.30
C ALA A 59 -1.01 2.83 8.96
N ILE A 60 -2.03 2.58 8.16
CA ILE A 60 -3.34 2.09 8.58
C ILE A 60 -3.47 0.65 8.11
N ASP A 61 -3.06 -0.30 8.92
CA ASP A 61 -3.15 -1.73 8.59
C ASP A 61 -4.60 -2.21 8.72
N LEU A 62 -5.22 -2.54 7.58
CA LEU A 62 -6.58 -3.07 7.50
C LEU A 62 -6.64 -4.58 7.74
N GLY A 63 -5.48 -5.24 7.85
CA GLY A 63 -5.37 -6.67 8.08
C GLY A 63 -5.34 -7.51 6.81
N ILE A 64 -5.77 -8.78 6.93
CA ILE A 64 -5.78 -9.76 5.85
C ILE A 64 -7.21 -10.01 5.41
N ALA A 65 -7.52 -9.76 4.15
CA ALA A 65 -8.79 -10.12 3.54
C ALA A 65 -8.71 -11.51 2.91
N PRO A 66 -9.69 -12.38 3.14
CA PRO A 66 -9.84 -13.61 2.36
C PRO A 66 -10.20 -13.29 0.90
N ASP A 67 -10.03 -14.26 0.00
CA ASP A 67 -10.42 -14.17 -1.41
C ASP A 67 -11.95 -14.30 -1.57
N ASP A 68 -12.67 -13.45 -0.84
CA ASP A 68 -14.12 -13.32 -0.87
C ASP A 68 -14.50 -11.87 -1.24
N PRO A 69 -15.21 -11.65 -2.36
CA PRO A 69 -15.50 -10.31 -2.84
C PRO A 69 -16.20 -9.41 -1.83
N LYS A 70 -17.14 -9.95 -1.05
CA LYS A 70 -17.91 -9.19 -0.08
C LYS A 70 -17.04 -8.70 1.09
N THR A 71 -16.25 -9.61 1.65
CA THR A 71 -15.34 -9.28 2.77
C THR A 71 -14.26 -8.32 2.32
N LEU A 72 -13.65 -8.59 1.16
CA LEU A 72 -12.61 -7.72 0.58
C LEU A 72 -13.15 -6.31 0.32
N GLY A 73 -14.35 -6.19 -0.27
CA GLY A 73 -15.01 -4.89 -0.49
C GLY A 73 -15.24 -4.13 0.81
N SER A 74 -15.78 -4.82 1.84
CA SER A 74 -16.03 -4.19 3.15
C SER A 74 -14.76 -3.75 3.86
N MET A 75 -13.64 -4.47 3.67
CA MET A 75 -12.34 -4.10 4.23
C MET A 75 -11.73 -2.93 3.43
N ALA A 76 -11.82 -2.95 2.10
CA ALA A 76 -11.34 -1.86 1.24
C ALA A 76 -12.05 -0.53 1.52
N GLU A 77 -13.36 -0.57 1.87
CA GLU A 77 -14.12 0.61 2.28
C GLU A 77 -13.49 1.35 3.48
N LYS A 78 -12.78 0.63 4.36
CA LYS A 78 -12.08 1.22 5.52
C LYS A 78 -10.88 2.09 5.12
N ALA A 79 -10.41 1.98 3.87
CA ALA A 79 -9.37 2.87 3.33
C ALA A 79 -9.91 4.28 3.02
N LYS A 80 -11.22 4.48 3.01
CA LYS A 80 -11.82 5.80 2.78
C LYS A 80 -11.32 6.83 3.80
N GLY A 81 -10.90 7.97 3.30
CA GLY A 81 -10.31 9.04 4.11
C GLY A 81 -8.82 8.88 4.39
N CYS A 82 -8.17 7.88 3.80
CA CYS A 82 -6.71 7.81 3.69
C CYS A 82 -6.24 8.58 2.44
N ASP A 83 -4.96 8.97 2.45
CA ASP A 83 -4.33 9.72 1.35
C ASP A 83 -3.80 8.78 0.26
N PHE A 84 -3.64 7.49 0.58
CA PHE A 84 -3.16 6.47 -0.34
C PHE A 84 -3.66 5.09 0.09
N PHE A 85 -3.90 4.20 -0.88
CA PHE A 85 -4.29 2.83 -0.60
C PHE A 85 -3.34 1.84 -1.27
N VAL A 86 -2.87 0.85 -0.52
CA VAL A 86 -1.95 -0.20 -0.98
C VAL A 86 -2.56 -1.56 -0.69
N THR A 87 -2.55 -2.44 -1.70
CA THR A 87 -2.81 -3.88 -1.47
C THR A 87 -1.57 -4.71 -1.71
N THR A 88 -1.46 -5.87 -1.08
CA THR A 88 -0.41 -6.87 -1.34
C THR A 88 -1.02 -8.25 -1.47
N GLY A 89 -0.67 -8.95 -2.55
CA GLY A 89 -1.37 -10.15 -3.00
C GLY A 89 -2.49 -9.83 -3.98
N GLY A 90 -3.04 -10.86 -4.63
CA GLY A 90 -4.18 -10.75 -5.54
C GLY A 90 -3.99 -9.94 -6.83
N VAL A 91 -2.79 -9.46 -7.14
CA VAL A 91 -2.47 -8.76 -8.41
C VAL A 91 -1.71 -9.68 -9.37
N SER A 92 -2.09 -10.96 -9.41
CA SER A 92 -1.50 -11.91 -10.35
C SER A 92 -1.99 -11.67 -11.78
N VAL A 93 -1.18 -12.03 -12.78
CA VAL A 93 -1.52 -11.94 -14.22
C VAL A 93 -2.56 -12.98 -14.69
N GLY A 94 -3.42 -13.49 -13.82
CA GLY A 94 -4.50 -14.42 -14.15
C GLY A 94 -5.82 -13.72 -14.45
N ASP A 95 -6.66 -14.34 -15.28
CA ASP A 95 -7.95 -13.81 -15.75
C ASP A 95 -9.02 -13.62 -14.66
N HIS A 96 -8.72 -13.93 -13.38
CA HIS A 96 -9.64 -13.85 -12.24
C HIS A 96 -8.99 -13.11 -11.06
N ASP A 97 -8.64 -11.83 -11.27
CA ASP A 97 -8.16 -10.98 -10.17
C ASP A 97 -9.36 -10.40 -9.40
N ILE A 98 -9.80 -11.15 -8.37
CA ILE A 98 -10.91 -10.78 -7.49
C ILE A 98 -10.73 -9.35 -6.93
N ILE A 99 -9.50 -8.95 -6.64
CA ILE A 99 -9.21 -7.60 -6.13
C ILE A 99 -9.57 -6.55 -7.16
N GLN A 100 -9.15 -6.72 -8.42
CA GLN A 100 -9.46 -5.76 -9.46
C GLN A 100 -10.98 -5.65 -9.67
N GLU A 101 -11.71 -6.76 -9.70
CA GLU A 101 -13.15 -6.76 -9.88
C GLU A 101 -13.86 -6.03 -8.73
N VAL A 102 -13.49 -6.33 -7.49
CA VAL A 102 -14.09 -5.70 -6.30
C VAL A 102 -13.75 -4.21 -6.24
N LEU A 103 -12.50 -3.84 -6.48
CA LEU A 103 -12.09 -2.43 -6.45
C LEU A 103 -12.66 -1.64 -7.62
N LYS A 104 -12.86 -2.24 -8.80
CA LYS A 104 -13.59 -1.60 -9.92
C LYS A 104 -15.03 -1.27 -9.53
N GLN A 105 -15.71 -2.16 -8.79
CA GLN A 105 -17.06 -1.86 -8.26
C GLN A 105 -17.02 -0.73 -7.23
N ALA A 106 -15.91 -0.57 -6.50
CA ALA A 106 -15.67 0.55 -5.60
C ALA A 106 -15.15 1.82 -6.30
N GLY A 107 -15.06 1.82 -7.63
CA GLY A 107 -14.65 2.98 -8.44
C GLY A 107 -13.15 3.02 -8.76
N LEU A 108 -12.44 1.90 -8.72
CA LEU A 108 -11.04 1.85 -9.16
C LEU A 108 -10.94 2.08 -10.66
N GLU A 109 -10.24 3.14 -11.02
CA GLU A 109 -9.79 3.43 -12.38
C GLU A 109 -8.31 3.04 -12.50
N VAL A 110 -8.03 2.05 -13.38
CA VAL A 110 -6.67 1.54 -13.59
C VAL A 110 -5.94 2.39 -14.61
N ASN A 111 -4.78 2.94 -14.23
CA ASN A 111 -3.90 3.67 -15.14
C ASN A 111 -2.97 2.74 -15.90
N PHE A 112 -2.33 1.82 -15.16
CA PHE A 112 -1.55 0.75 -15.79
C PHE A 112 -1.52 -0.50 -14.91
N TRP A 113 -1.32 -1.63 -15.57
CA TRP A 113 -1.12 -2.93 -14.95
C TRP A 113 0.07 -3.63 -15.62
N GLY A 114 1.03 -4.01 -14.78
CA GLY A 114 2.27 -4.62 -15.20
C GLY A 114 3.35 -3.60 -15.60
N VAL A 115 4.55 -3.85 -15.13
CA VAL A 115 5.75 -3.07 -15.45
C VAL A 115 6.86 -3.99 -15.94
N ALA A 116 7.74 -3.49 -16.83
CA ALA A 116 8.87 -4.25 -17.37
C ALA A 116 10.01 -4.33 -16.33
N MET A 117 9.71 -4.90 -15.15
CA MET A 117 10.62 -4.99 -14.02
C MET A 117 10.63 -6.40 -13.43
N ARG A 118 11.77 -6.84 -12.93
CA ARG A 118 11.94 -8.11 -12.22
C ARG A 118 12.90 -7.94 -11.04
N PRO A 119 12.43 -8.18 -9.78
CA PRO A 119 11.08 -8.57 -9.39
C PRO A 119 10.08 -7.39 -9.48
N GLY A 120 8.76 -7.69 -9.44
CA GLY A 120 7.71 -6.67 -9.36
C GLY A 120 6.86 -6.49 -10.62
N LYS A 121 7.00 -7.37 -11.64
CA LYS A 121 6.24 -7.28 -12.90
C LYS A 121 4.74 -7.04 -12.73
N PRO A 122 3.98 -7.72 -11.84
CA PRO A 122 2.54 -7.54 -11.73
C PRO A 122 2.13 -6.36 -10.82
N LEU A 123 2.81 -5.24 -10.91
CA LEU A 123 2.39 -4.01 -10.23
C LEU A 123 1.17 -3.41 -10.93
N LEU A 124 0.19 -2.97 -10.14
CA LEU A 124 -0.97 -2.23 -10.62
C LEU A 124 -0.97 -0.82 -10.01
N PHE A 125 -1.25 0.19 -10.83
CA PHE A 125 -1.47 1.56 -10.37
C PHE A 125 -2.79 2.11 -10.90
N GLY A 126 -3.50 2.84 -10.04
CA GLY A 126 -4.77 3.47 -10.35
C GLY A 126 -5.20 4.47 -9.30
N HIS A 127 -6.49 4.80 -9.31
CA HIS A 127 -7.13 5.65 -8.29
C HIS A 127 -8.52 5.13 -7.93
N ILE A 128 -8.95 5.40 -6.70
CA ILE A 128 -10.35 5.24 -6.26
C ILE A 128 -10.84 6.64 -5.90
N GLY A 129 -11.57 7.28 -6.81
CA GLY A 129 -11.85 8.71 -6.72
C GLY A 129 -10.54 9.53 -6.67
N PRO A 130 -10.33 10.40 -5.67
CA PRO A 130 -9.09 11.17 -5.55
C PRO A 130 -7.92 10.38 -4.92
N MET A 131 -8.17 9.20 -4.34
CA MET A 131 -7.19 8.42 -3.61
C MET A 131 -6.36 7.55 -4.56
N PRO A 132 -5.03 7.76 -4.67
CA PRO A 132 -4.15 6.88 -5.42
C PRO A 132 -4.12 5.47 -4.84
N PHE A 133 -3.95 4.48 -5.72
CA PHE A 133 -3.91 3.07 -5.39
C PHE A 133 -2.70 2.38 -6.00
N LEU A 134 -2.03 1.53 -5.22
CA LEU A 134 -1.00 0.60 -5.68
C LEU A 134 -1.32 -0.83 -5.26
N GLY A 135 -1.44 -1.71 -6.24
CA GLY A 135 -1.53 -3.15 -6.02
C GLY A 135 -0.14 -3.79 -6.15
N PHE A 136 0.40 -4.34 -5.06
CA PHE A 136 1.70 -4.99 -5.03
C PHE A 136 1.59 -6.51 -5.20
N PRO A 137 2.61 -7.15 -5.80
CA PRO A 137 2.71 -8.61 -5.82
C PRO A 137 2.67 -9.20 -4.41
N GLY A 138 2.18 -10.46 -4.27
CA GLY A 138 2.18 -11.16 -2.98
C GLY A 138 3.58 -11.60 -2.50
N ASN A 139 4.55 -11.74 -3.41
CA ASN A 139 5.91 -12.12 -3.04
C ASN A 139 6.59 -11.00 -2.23
N PRO A 140 7.12 -11.29 -1.00
CA PRO A 140 7.68 -10.26 -0.11
C PRO A 140 8.80 -9.43 -0.72
N VAL A 141 9.71 -10.06 -1.46
CA VAL A 141 10.82 -9.35 -2.12
C VAL A 141 10.27 -8.39 -3.18
N SER A 142 9.32 -8.84 -4.00
CA SER A 142 8.67 -8.00 -5.01
C SER A 142 7.92 -6.84 -4.38
N THR A 143 7.19 -7.09 -3.28
CA THR A 143 6.47 -6.06 -2.53
C THR A 143 7.41 -4.96 -2.06
N MET A 144 8.51 -5.31 -1.41
CA MET A 144 9.45 -4.32 -0.87
C MET A 144 10.21 -3.56 -1.96
N VAL A 145 10.61 -4.24 -3.06
CA VAL A 145 11.22 -3.56 -4.21
C VAL A 145 10.23 -2.56 -4.83
N CYS A 146 8.97 -2.95 -5.00
CA CYS A 146 7.93 -2.04 -5.49
C CYS A 146 7.68 -0.87 -4.51
N ALA A 147 7.71 -1.12 -3.20
CA ALA A 147 7.57 -0.07 -2.20
C ALA A 147 8.70 0.97 -2.30
N VAL A 148 9.95 0.53 -2.46
CA VAL A 148 11.10 1.43 -2.62
C VAL A 148 11.01 2.26 -3.91
N ILE A 149 10.61 1.63 -5.02
CA ILE A 149 10.62 2.28 -6.35
C ILE A 149 9.39 3.17 -6.57
N PHE A 150 8.22 2.79 -6.08
CA PHE A 150 6.95 3.47 -6.39
C PHE A 150 6.32 4.16 -5.17
N LEU A 151 6.22 3.47 -4.02
CA LEU A 151 5.54 4.04 -2.86
C LEU A 151 6.39 5.14 -2.20
N LYS A 152 7.69 4.91 -2.03
CA LYS A 152 8.59 5.91 -1.40
C LYS A 152 8.56 7.27 -2.10
N PRO A 153 8.73 7.38 -3.44
CA PRO A 153 8.62 8.67 -4.12
C PRO A 153 7.21 9.27 -4.02
N ALA A 154 6.15 8.46 -4.09
CA ALA A 154 4.80 8.96 -3.90
C ALA A 154 4.59 9.54 -2.50
N MET A 155 5.09 8.87 -1.46
CA MET A 155 5.06 9.38 -0.09
C MET A 155 5.86 10.67 0.08
N ALA A 156 7.02 10.79 -0.57
CA ALA A 156 7.83 12.01 -0.52
C ALA A 156 7.04 13.22 -1.05
N VAL A 157 6.31 13.04 -2.15
CA VAL A 157 5.42 14.08 -2.70
C VAL A 157 4.29 14.41 -1.71
N LEU A 158 3.63 13.42 -1.12
CA LEU A 158 2.58 13.62 -0.13
C LEU A 158 3.10 14.32 1.14
N CYS A 159 4.35 14.09 1.52
CA CYS A 159 5.03 14.80 2.60
C CYS A 159 5.51 16.21 2.20
N GLY A 160 5.22 16.69 1.00
CA GLY A 160 5.60 18.05 0.52
C GLY A 160 7.05 18.16 0.05
N THR A 161 7.66 17.06 -0.38
CA THR A 161 9.03 17.07 -0.92
C THR A 161 8.99 17.34 -2.41
N ASP A 162 9.52 18.49 -2.84
CA ASP A 162 9.56 18.92 -4.26
C ASP A 162 10.57 18.12 -5.11
N LYS A 163 11.58 17.54 -4.47
CA LYS A 163 12.65 16.79 -5.14
C LYS A 163 12.63 15.32 -4.68
N VAL A 164 12.07 14.47 -5.50
CA VAL A 164 12.19 13.03 -5.32
C VAL A 164 13.45 12.58 -6.03
N ALA A 165 14.47 12.15 -5.27
CA ALA A 165 15.62 11.47 -5.84
C ALA A 165 15.16 10.12 -6.37
N ASN A 166 15.22 9.91 -7.68
CA ASN A 166 15.01 8.59 -8.25
C ASN A 166 16.10 7.66 -7.70
N PRO A 167 15.74 6.47 -7.21
CA PRO A 167 16.74 5.45 -6.93
C PRO A 167 17.44 5.10 -8.26
N VAL A 168 18.75 5.35 -8.31
CA VAL A 168 19.61 5.02 -9.45
C VAL A 168 19.96 3.54 -9.37
#